data_b3fbf4e11bfd026ce9836d9c6873321e
#
_entry.id   b3fbf4e11bfd026ce9836d9c6873321e
#
_cell.length_a   1.000
_cell.length_b   1.000
_cell.length_c   1.000
_cell.angle_alpha   90.00
_cell.angle_beta   90.00
_cell.angle_gamma   90.00
#
_symmetry.space_group_name_H-M   'P 1'
#
loop_
_entity.id
_entity.type
_entity.pdbx_description
1 polymer ?
#
loop_
_entity_poly.entity_id
_entity_poly.type
_entity_poly.pdbx_seq_one_letter_code
_entity_poly.pdbx_strand_id
1 'polypeptide(L)'
;MSSYIDVVHPERHAPYLDIPDDVVDYLHYLDFVKLRSPRTVNGYYLDLRGFFRYMMQRWQRVADDTPPEEIVLTGITTADIQTITKHDIFDFLDHVRSADNGPKARARKLSALKGFFNYMCTQVNRLPGLCPNI
;
A
#
# COMPACT_ATOMS: atom_id res chain seq x y z
N MET A 1 -7.52 3.51 -17.26
CA MET A 1 -8.41 2.37 -16.97
C MET A 1 -9.07 2.58 -15.61
N SER A 2 -10.38 2.51 -15.57
CA SER A 2 -11.10 2.68 -14.31
C SER A 2 -10.98 1.44 -13.45
N SER A 3 -10.74 1.62 -12.16
CA SER A 3 -10.79 0.52 -11.21
C SER A 3 -12.26 0.14 -10.95
N TYR A 4 -12.48 -1.00 -10.32
CA TYR A 4 -13.82 -1.42 -9.91
C TYR A 4 -14.47 -0.37 -8.99
N ILE A 5 -13.69 0.23 -8.10
CA ILE A 5 -14.19 1.27 -7.18
C ILE A 5 -14.74 2.46 -7.95
N ASP A 6 -14.09 2.89 -9.03
CA ASP A 6 -14.56 4.01 -9.85
C ASP A 6 -15.92 3.74 -10.48
N VAL A 7 -16.14 2.50 -10.94
CA VAL A 7 -17.33 2.12 -11.68
C VAL A 7 -18.50 1.80 -10.75
N VAL A 8 -18.24 1.04 -9.69
CA VAL A 8 -19.30 0.47 -8.84
C VAL A 8 -19.58 1.33 -7.62
N HIS A 9 -18.55 1.98 -7.08
CA HIS A 9 -18.67 2.80 -5.87
C HIS A 9 -17.93 4.13 -6.06
N PRO A 10 -18.44 5.00 -6.92
CA PRO A 10 -17.78 6.27 -7.21
C PRO A 10 -17.60 7.15 -5.97
N GLU A 11 -18.49 7.05 -4.98
CA GLU A 11 -18.40 7.79 -3.73
C GLU A 11 -17.20 7.37 -2.87
N ARG A 12 -16.64 6.18 -3.13
CA ARG A 12 -15.47 5.67 -2.40
C ARG A 12 -14.15 5.96 -3.11
N HIS A 13 -14.23 6.46 -4.34
CA HIS A 13 -13.03 6.73 -5.12
C HIS A 13 -12.21 7.88 -4.52
N ALA A 14 -12.89 8.93 -4.05
CA ALA A 14 -12.22 10.14 -3.57
C ALA A 14 -11.17 9.89 -2.49
N PRO A 15 -11.40 9.04 -1.46
CA PRO A 15 -10.36 8.76 -0.45
C PRO A 15 -9.14 8.02 -1.01
N TYR A 16 -9.28 7.41 -2.20
CA TYR A 16 -8.24 6.57 -2.79
C TYR A 16 -7.58 7.19 -4.01
N LEU A 17 -7.77 8.49 -4.24
CA LEU A 17 -7.18 9.19 -5.39
C LEU A 17 -5.67 9.39 -5.29
N ASP A 18 -5.11 9.27 -4.10
CA ASP A 18 -3.72 9.60 -3.83
C ASP A 18 -2.82 8.38 -3.62
N ILE A 19 -3.24 7.21 -4.08
CA ILE A 19 -2.48 5.97 -3.92
C ILE A 19 -2.39 5.21 -5.25
N PRO A 20 -1.43 4.26 -5.37
CA PRO A 20 -1.32 3.46 -6.59
C PRO A 20 -2.59 2.66 -6.89
N ASP A 21 -2.86 2.45 -8.18
CA ASP A 21 -4.05 1.70 -8.62
C ASP A 21 -4.12 0.30 -8.02
N ASP A 22 -2.99 -0.39 -7.90
CA ASP A 22 -2.97 -1.73 -7.30
C ASP A 22 -3.42 -1.70 -5.84
N VAL A 23 -3.12 -0.63 -5.12
CA VAL A 23 -3.58 -0.48 -3.72
C VAL A 23 -5.08 -0.21 -3.70
N VAL A 24 -5.60 0.60 -4.63
CA VAL A 24 -7.05 0.82 -4.74
C VAL A 24 -7.77 -0.50 -4.94
N ASP A 25 -7.28 -1.34 -5.85
CA ASP A 25 -7.85 -2.65 -6.13
C ASP A 25 -7.84 -3.54 -4.88
N TYR A 26 -6.76 -3.51 -4.12
CA TYR A 26 -6.68 -4.29 -2.88
C TYR A 26 -7.67 -3.82 -1.83
N LEU A 27 -7.81 -2.49 -1.65
CA LEU A 27 -8.77 -1.95 -0.68
C LEU A 27 -10.19 -2.30 -1.07
N HIS A 28 -10.49 -2.29 -2.36
CA HIS A 28 -11.77 -2.77 -2.87
C HIS A 28 -11.97 -4.25 -2.53
N TYR A 29 -10.96 -5.08 -2.73
CA TYR A 29 -11.01 -6.50 -2.40
C TYR A 29 -11.31 -6.71 -0.90
N LEU A 30 -10.69 -5.93 -0.01
CA LEU A 30 -10.96 -6.00 1.42
C LEU A 30 -12.41 -5.65 1.74
N ASP A 31 -12.95 -4.63 1.09
CA ASP A 31 -14.29 -4.13 1.35
C ASP A 31 -15.37 -5.07 0.82
N PHE A 32 -15.24 -5.52 -0.45
CA PHE A 32 -16.32 -6.23 -1.13
C PHE A 32 -16.18 -7.75 -1.12
N VAL A 33 -14.97 -8.28 -1.03
CA VAL A 33 -14.74 -9.72 -1.03
C VAL A 33 -14.52 -10.23 0.39
N LYS A 34 -13.64 -9.57 1.13
CA LYS A 34 -13.33 -9.95 2.51
C LYS A 34 -14.29 -9.36 3.53
N LEU A 35 -15.13 -8.43 3.13
CA LEU A 35 -16.13 -7.78 3.98
C LEU A 35 -15.53 -7.19 5.25
N ARG A 36 -14.34 -6.62 5.15
CA ARG A 36 -13.70 -5.95 6.29
C ARG A 36 -14.44 -4.66 6.61
N SER A 37 -14.38 -4.24 7.88
CA SER A 37 -15.05 -3.01 8.29
C SER A 37 -14.44 -1.78 7.62
N PRO A 38 -15.21 -0.69 7.43
CA PRO A 38 -14.66 0.56 6.91
C PRO A 38 -13.46 1.06 7.72
N ARG A 39 -13.48 0.87 9.03
CA ARG A 39 -12.37 1.26 9.90
C ARG A 39 -11.10 0.50 9.57
N THR A 40 -11.19 -0.81 9.36
CA THR A 40 -10.06 -1.64 8.97
C THR A 40 -9.53 -1.25 7.61
N VAL A 41 -10.41 -1.06 6.64
CA VAL A 41 -10.02 -0.64 5.28
C VAL A 41 -9.31 0.71 5.31
N ASN A 42 -9.84 1.67 6.06
CA ASN A 42 -9.22 2.98 6.20
C ASN A 42 -7.84 2.89 6.87
N GLY A 43 -7.70 2.04 7.88
CA GLY A 43 -6.41 1.82 8.53
C GLY A 43 -5.36 1.27 7.58
N TYR A 44 -5.74 0.30 6.77
CA TYR A 44 -4.84 -0.27 5.77
C TYR A 44 -4.51 0.74 4.67
N TYR A 45 -5.48 1.55 4.26
CA TYR A 45 -5.23 2.64 3.33
C TYR A 45 -4.13 3.58 3.83
N LEU A 46 -4.24 4.03 5.08
CA LEU A 46 -3.24 4.92 5.67
C LEU A 46 -1.87 4.25 5.77
N ASP A 47 -1.82 2.99 6.16
CA ASP A 47 -0.57 2.26 6.31
C ASP A 47 0.13 2.05 4.96
N LEU A 48 -0.63 1.67 3.94
CA LEU A 48 -0.07 1.44 2.60
C LEU A 48 0.34 2.76 1.94
N ARG A 49 -0.42 3.85 2.15
CA ARG A 49 -0.01 5.16 1.68
C ARG A 49 1.33 5.57 2.30
N GLY A 50 1.47 5.37 3.59
CA GLY A 50 2.74 5.66 4.29
C GLY A 50 3.90 4.84 3.75
N PHE A 51 3.67 3.56 3.48
CA PHE A 51 4.70 2.69 2.90
C PHE A 51 5.16 3.18 1.53
N PHE A 52 4.23 3.52 0.64
CA PHE A 52 4.61 3.97 -0.71
C PHE A 52 5.24 5.36 -0.69
N ARG A 53 4.88 6.24 0.23
CA ARG A 53 5.60 7.50 0.46
C ARG A 53 7.06 7.24 0.83
N TYR A 54 7.28 6.29 1.73
CA TYR A 54 8.63 5.85 2.10
C TYR A 54 9.38 5.28 0.89
N MET A 55 8.73 4.44 0.08
CA MET A 55 9.36 3.85 -1.10
C MET A 55 9.74 4.89 -2.14
N MET A 56 8.95 5.95 -2.31
CA MET A 56 9.29 7.02 -3.25
C MET A 56 10.60 7.71 -2.86
N GLN A 57 10.83 7.91 -1.57
CA GLN A 57 12.10 8.44 -1.08
C GLN A 57 13.23 7.43 -1.26
N ARG A 58 12.97 6.17 -0.93
CA ARG A 58 13.96 5.09 -1.06
C ARG A 58 14.37 4.86 -2.50
N TRP A 59 13.44 4.97 -3.45
CA TRP A 59 13.71 4.90 -4.88
C TRP A 59 14.39 6.17 -5.41
N GLN A 60 14.54 7.18 -4.58
CA GLN A 60 15.12 8.48 -4.96
C GLN A 60 14.33 9.21 -6.05
N ARG A 61 13.01 9.02 -6.05
CA ARG A 61 12.11 9.70 -6.99
C ARG A 61 11.65 11.05 -6.44
N VAL A 62 11.81 11.27 -5.14
CA VAL A 62 11.55 12.54 -4.48
C VAL A 62 12.69 12.82 -3.51
N ALA A 63 12.89 14.09 -3.14
CA ALA A 63 13.91 14.47 -2.17
C ALA A 63 13.52 13.98 -0.77
N ASP A 64 14.51 13.68 0.07
CA ASP A 64 14.29 13.16 1.41
C ASP A 64 13.52 14.13 2.30
N ASP A 65 13.60 15.43 2.03
CA ASP A 65 12.90 16.46 2.78
C ASP A 65 11.53 16.85 2.18
N THR A 66 11.08 16.12 1.15
CA THR A 66 9.77 16.37 0.55
C THR A 66 8.67 16.09 1.58
N PRO A 67 7.76 17.04 1.85
CA PRO A 67 6.64 16.77 2.76
C PRO A 67 5.81 15.59 2.26
N PRO A 68 5.37 14.69 3.14
CA PRO A 68 4.63 13.48 2.73
C PRO A 68 3.42 13.79 1.84
N GLU A 69 2.68 14.85 2.14
CA GLU A 69 1.47 15.22 1.39
C GLU A 69 1.77 15.72 -0.01
N GLU A 70 3.02 16.05 -0.32
CA GLU A 70 3.45 16.49 -1.65
C GLU A 70 3.96 15.34 -2.51
N ILE A 71 4.13 14.16 -1.93
CA ILE A 71 4.62 12.98 -2.66
C ILE A 71 3.47 12.38 -3.46
N VAL A 72 3.61 12.39 -4.80
CA VAL A 72 2.59 11.84 -5.71
C VAL A 72 2.80 10.33 -5.83
N LEU A 73 1.79 9.55 -5.51
CA LEU A 73 1.86 8.07 -5.52
C LEU A 73 1.13 7.45 -6.70
N THR A 74 0.28 8.19 -7.40
CA THR A 74 -0.55 7.66 -8.48
C THR A 74 0.26 7.20 -9.69
N GLY A 75 1.49 7.65 -9.81
CA GLY A 75 2.38 7.22 -10.89
C GLY A 75 3.11 5.91 -10.63
N ILE A 76 2.96 5.32 -9.44
CA ILE A 76 3.61 4.04 -9.11
C ILE A 76 2.87 2.93 -9.87
N THR A 77 3.61 2.21 -10.71
CA THR A 77 3.05 1.17 -11.56
C THR A 77 3.21 -0.21 -10.92
N THR A 78 2.52 -1.20 -11.49
CA THR A 78 2.72 -2.61 -11.10
C THR A 78 4.19 -3.01 -11.26
N ALA A 79 4.85 -2.56 -12.33
CA ALA A 79 6.27 -2.85 -12.55
C ALA A 79 7.13 -2.30 -11.41
N ASP A 80 6.81 -1.10 -10.92
CA ASP A 80 7.50 -0.53 -9.76
C ASP A 80 7.32 -1.41 -8.53
N ILE A 81 6.10 -1.86 -8.28
CA ILE A 81 5.77 -2.70 -7.12
C ILE A 81 6.51 -4.02 -7.19
N GLN A 82 6.71 -4.56 -8.40
CA GLN A 82 7.46 -5.79 -8.61
C GLN A 82 8.93 -5.69 -8.18
N THR A 83 9.48 -4.49 -8.05
CA THR A 83 10.86 -4.30 -7.61
C THR A 83 11.01 -4.32 -6.09
N ILE A 84 9.91 -4.27 -5.35
CA ILE A 84 9.95 -4.22 -3.89
C ILE A 84 10.39 -5.58 -3.34
N THR A 85 11.33 -5.55 -2.41
CA THR A 85 11.88 -6.74 -1.80
C THR A 85 11.47 -6.84 -0.33
N LYS A 86 11.63 -8.03 0.23
CA LYS A 86 11.47 -8.27 1.66
C LYS A 86 12.32 -7.31 2.50
N HIS A 87 13.54 -7.02 2.02
CA HIS A 87 14.45 -6.11 2.70
C HIS A 87 13.88 -4.68 2.76
N ASP A 88 13.25 -4.22 1.69
CA ASP A 88 12.58 -2.91 1.68
C ASP A 88 11.49 -2.84 2.76
N ILE A 89 10.73 -3.91 2.91
CA ILE A 89 9.64 -3.97 3.88
C ILE A 89 10.20 -3.95 5.30
N PHE A 90 11.25 -4.70 5.58
CA PHE A 90 11.88 -4.72 6.90
C PHE A 90 12.50 -3.39 7.26
N ASP A 91 13.13 -2.72 6.30
CA ASP A 91 13.68 -1.38 6.51
C ASP A 91 12.59 -0.36 6.83
N PHE A 92 11.44 -0.47 6.14
CA PHE A 92 10.30 0.38 6.45
C PHE A 92 9.80 0.15 7.88
N LEU A 93 9.66 -1.10 8.29
CA LEU A 93 9.18 -1.43 9.64
C LEU A 93 10.16 -0.93 10.71
N ASP A 94 11.45 -1.00 10.44
CA ASP A 94 12.47 -0.44 11.33
C ASP A 94 12.38 1.08 11.38
N HIS A 95 12.16 1.71 10.24
CA HIS A 95 11.98 3.16 10.14
C HIS A 95 10.79 3.64 10.98
N VAL A 96 9.64 2.97 10.89
CA VAL A 96 8.46 3.37 11.66
C VAL A 96 8.63 3.10 13.15
N ARG A 97 9.41 2.11 13.52
CA ARG A 97 9.75 1.87 14.92
C ARG A 97 10.56 3.03 15.48
N SER A 98 11.52 3.52 14.70
CA SER A 98 12.36 4.67 15.10
C SER A 98 11.54 5.95 15.23
N ALA A 99 10.41 6.06 14.54
CA ALA A 99 9.50 7.21 14.63
C ALA A 99 8.52 7.08 15.79
N ASP A 100 8.78 6.23 16.77
CA ASP A 100 7.99 6.04 17.99
C ASP A 100 6.55 5.55 17.73
N ASN A 101 6.40 4.67 16.76
CA ASN A 101 5.12 3.97 16.55
C ASN A 101 5.00 2.83 17.55
N GLY A 102 3.83 2.71 18.20
CA GLY A 102 3.58 1.67 19.16
C GLY A 102 3.51 0.27 18.55
N PRO A 103 3.60 -0.79 19.39
CA PRO A 103 3.57 -2.17 18.88
C PRO A 103 2.32 -2.51 18.06
N LYS A 104 1.16 -2.00 18.47
CA LYS A 104 -0.10 -2.24 17.73
C LYS A 104 -0.07 -1.61 16.34
N ALA A 105 0.47 -0.39 16.24
CA ALA A 105 0.58 0.30 14.95
C ALA A 105 1.54 -0.44 14.02
N ARG A 106 2.68 -0.91 14.54
CA ARG A 106 3.63 -1.70 13.75
C ARG A 106 3.03 -3.02 13.28
N ALA A 107 2.29 -3.72 14.17
CA ALA A 107 1.63 -4.97 13.82
C ALA A 107 0.60 -4.76 12.73
N ARG A 108 -0.20 -3.68 12.80
CA ARG A 108 -1.18 -3.36 11.77
C ARG A 108 -0.50 -3.06 10.43
N LYS A 109 0.59 -2.29 10.45
CA LYS A 109 1.36 -1.99 9.22
C LYS A 109 1.91 -3.27 8.57
N LEU A 110 2.44 -4.18 9.38
CA LEU A 110 2.91 -5.46 8.89
C LEU A 110 1.75 -6.27 8.28
N SER A 111 0.60 -6.30 8.94
CA SER A 111 -0.59 -6.99 8.42
C SER A 111 -1.06 -6.40 7.10
N ALA A 112 -1.06 -5.08 6.98
CA ALA A 112 -1.43 -4.40 5.73
C ALA A 112 -0.48 -4.77 4.59
N LEU A 113 0.83 -4.79 4.86
CA LEU A 113 1.82 -5.16 3.85
C LEU A 113 1.71 -6.62 3.45
N LYS A 114 1.60 -7.53 4.42
CA LYS A 114 1.41 -8.96 4.14
C LYS A 114 0.16 -9.19 3.30
N GLY A 115 -0.94 -8.56 3.69
CA GLY A 115 -2.21 -8.71 2.99
C GLY A 115 -2.12 -8.21 1.55
N PHE A 116 -1.53 -7.03 1.35
CA PHE A 116 -1.39 -6.45 0.03
C PHE A 116 -0.52 -7.32 -0.89
N PHE A 117 0.66 -7.72 -0.45
CA PHE A 117 1.56 -8.52 -1.27
C PHE A 117 1.00 -9.91 -1.51
N ASN A 118 0.35 -10.51 -0.52
CA ASN A 118 -0.34 -11.78 -0.73
C ASN A 118 -1.45 -11.66 -1.77
N TYR A 119 -2.23 -10.59 -1.72
CA TYR A 119 -3.25 -10.30 -2.74
C TYR A 119 -2.63 -10.20 -4.13
N MET A 120 -1.54 -9.46 -4.26
CA MET A 120 -0.85 -9.26 -5.54
C MET A 120 -0.32 -10.59 -6.11
N CYS A 121 0.12 -11.50 -5.24
CA CYS A 121 0.67 -12.79 -5.65
C CYS A 121 -0.41 -13.80 -5.99
N THR A 122 -1.45 -13.90 -5.16
CA THR A 122 -2.37 -15.04 -5.18
C THR A 122 -3.71 -14.72 -5.83
N GLN A 123 -4.25 -13.51 -5.63
CA GLN A 123 -5.59 -13.19 -6.12
C GLN A 123 -5.55 -12.62 -7.55
N VAL A 124 -4.56 -11.83 -7.86
CA VAL A 124 -4.46 -11.17 -9.18
C VAL A 124 -3.22 -11.56 -9.95
N ASN A 125 -2.33 -12.34 -9.34
CA ASN A 125 -1.11 -12.85 -9.97
C ASN A 125 -0.29 -11.77 -10.68
N ARG A 126 -0.15 -10.60 -10.04
CA ARG A 126 0.62 -9.48 -10.58
C ARG A 126 2.09 -9.50 -10.18
N LEU A 127 2.48 -10.47 -9.32
CA LEU A 127 3.85 -10.64 -8.85
C LEU A 127 4.33 -12.08 -9.04
N PRO A 128 4.25 -12.64 -10.27
CA PRO A 128 4.62 -14.03 -10.49
C PRO A 128 6.11 -14.23 -10.20
N GLY A 129 6.43 -15.15 -9.29
CA GLY A 129 7.80 -15.47 -8.93
C GLY A 129 8.52 -14.44 -8.08
N LEU A 130 7.86 -13.33 -7.73
CA LEU A 130 8.46 -12.25 -6.96
C LEU A 130 7.76 -12.01 -5.63
N CYS A 131 6.89 -12.91 -5.22
CA CYS A 131 6.11 -12.75 -4.00
C CYS A 131 7.03 -12.70 -2.79
N PRO A 132 7.09 -11.57 -2.06
CA PRO A 132 7.93 -11.52 -0.86
C PRO A 132 7.31 -12.38 0.23
N ASN A 133 8.08 -13.31 0.73
CA ASN A 133 7.67 -14.16 1.84
C ASN A 133 7.95 -13.43 3.15
N ILE A 134 6.97 -12.68 3.59
CA ILE A 134 7.10 -11.84 4.79
C ILE A 134 6.70 -12.60 6.04
#